data_435a326b94d01d20e0b2a74d153a6d5b
#
_entry.id   435a326b94d01d20e0b2a74d153a6d5b
#
_cell.length_a   1.000
_cell.length_b   1.000
_cell.length_c   1.000
_cell.angle_alpha   90.00
_cell.angle_beta   90.00
_cell.angle_gamma   90.00
#
_symmetry.space_group_name_H-M   'P 1'
#
loop_
_entity.id
_entity.type
_entity.pdbx_description
1 polymer ?
#
loop_
_entity_poly.entity_id
_entity_poly.type
_entity_poly.pdbx_seq_one_letter_code
_entity_poly.pdbx_strand_id
1 'polypeptide(L)'
;MMKTSERQTVRRLVPCPPYDVEACESWLGDMAEQGLMPERWGGFEARFRRETPRPVRYRLTAARLKGNVLFIPPGTPDAGEEALYEEAGWHFVCRQNEFYIYACDDPAAPELHTDPAVQALSLKMACRSAVFSFVCWAIVIALRSSELFSGDGFLNLVEYPLTALVFAFCYLSLMLTSLQNLYCIFSLRRKLKRGLPPDHHKNWRWSAPLHRCANGLWRLALPFLIVLLFCVIFHPDRSAYLRNTEEEKAAMPFATMEDLAEGTFVPYDGDGDAFYNSVETRRTLLAPRIIEFRERGRIVQGDDVLLDTYMTVTYYDTLFPLLARLLAPALHGQEELLADVPLTAPELPGMDAVYFYGSESGAFWQLILVQDDRVMSVLMTAMHGEKTFSELIPRIAAGFDQS
;
A
#
# COMPACT_ATOMS: atom_id res chain seq x y z
N MET A 1 31.10 47.75 5.46
CA MET A 1 30.58 46.40 5.76
C MET A 1 29.07 46.45 5.57
N MET A 2 28.58 46.13 4.34
CA MET A 2 27.15 46.01 4.09
C MET A 2 26.68 44.68 4.66
N LYS A 3 25.78 44.71 5.66
CA LYS A 3 25.06 43.55 6.14
C LYS A 3 24.34 42.91 4.98
N THR A 4 24.72 41.69 4.58
CA THR A 4 23.97 40.84 3.67
C THR A 4 22.60 40.63 4.32
N SER A 5 21.58 41.28 3.79
CA SER A 5 20.18 41.05 4.17
C SER A 5 19.91 39.57 4.03
N GLU A 6 19.65 38.87 5.13
CA GLU A 6 19.15 37.51 5.11
C GLU A 6 17.90 37.50 4.25
N ARG A 7 18.01 36.92 3.04
CA ARG A 7 16.88 36.77 2.11
C ARG A 7 15.85 35.88 2.78
N GLN A 8 14.80 36.48 3.34
CA GLN A 8 13.70 35.72 3.95
C GLN A 8 13.01 34.85 2.88
N THR A 9 13.28 33.56 2.92
CA THR A 9 12.57 32.59 2.09
C THR A 9 11.27 32.17 2.76
N VAL A 10 10.19 32.12 2.01
CA VAL A 10 8.84 31.69 2.45
C VAL A 10 8.45 30.45 1.68
N ARG A 11 7.92 29.44 2.35
CA ARG A 11 7.37 28.25 1.71
C ARG A 11 5.86 28.35 1.65
N ARG A 12 5.28 27.99 0.50
CA ARG A 12 3.84 27.93 0.28
C ARG A 12 3.47 26.58 -0.32
N LEU A 13 2.34 26.03 0.12
CA LEU A 13 1.75 24.86 -0.52
C LEU A 13 1.24 25.24 -1.90
N VAL A 14 1.58 24.43 -2.90
CA VAL A 14 1.07 24.59 -4.25
C VAL A 14 -0.41 24.26 -4.27
N PRO A 15 -1.29 25.20 -4.65
CA PRO A 15 -2.73 24.97 -4.61
C PRO A 15 -3.29 24.29 -5.85
N CYS A 16 -2.51 24.18 -6.91
CA CYS A 16 -2.95 23.74 -8.23
C CYS A 16 -2.30 22.41 -8.61
N PRO A 17 -2.99 21.55 -9.38
CA PRO A 17 -2.35 20.39 -9.99
C PRO A 17 -1.16 20.84 -10.88
N PRO A 18 -0.05 20.08 -10.90
CA PRO A 18 1.15 20.46 -11.66
C PRO A 18 0.92 20.67 -13.15
N TYR A 19 -0.07 20.00 -13.72
CA TYR A 19 -0.42 20.08 -15.14
C TYR A 19 -1.57 21.07 -15.44
N ASP A 20 -2.08 21.76 -14.43
CA ASP A 20 -3.00 22.89 -14.65
C ASP A 20 -2.19 24.18 -14.83
N VAL A 21 -1.59 24.31 -16.03
CA VAL A 21 -0.69 25.41 -16.40
C VAL A 21 -1.35 26.76 -16.16
N GLU A 22 -2.61 26.91 -16.61
CA GLU A 22 -3.38 28.16 -16.49
C GLU A 22 -3.57 28.58 -15.02
N ALA A 23 -3.90 27.64 -14.15
CA ALA A 23 -4.06 27.90 -12.72
C ALA A 23 -2.72 28.20 -12.02
N CYS A 24 -1.64 27.50 -12.41
CA CYS A 24 -0.30 27.73 -11.86
C CYS A 24 0.22 29.13 -12.22
N GLU A 25 0.05 29.57 -13.47
CA GLU A 25 0.46 30.91 -13.93
C GLU A 25 -0.29 32.01 -13.17
N SER A 26 -1.61 31.87 -13.05
CA SER A 26 -2.45 32.82 -12.31
C SER A 26 -2.07 32.87 -10.83
N TRP A 27 -1.82 31.73 -10.19
CA TRP A 27 -1.39 31.68 -8.80
C TRP A 27 -0.04 32.34 -8.57
N LEU A 28 0.93 32.15 -9.47
CA LEU A 28 2.24 32.80 -9.39
C LEU A 28 2.13 34.33 -9.50
N GLY A 29 1.25 34.82 -10.40
CA GLY A 29 0.94 36.25 -10.50
C GLY A 29 0.39 36.81 -9.19
N ASP A 30 -0.61 36.16 -8.59
CA ASP A 30 -1.17 36.55 -7.30
C ASP A 30 -0.10 36.55 -6.17
N MET A 31 0.88 35.62 -6.22
CA MET A 31 1.99 35.61 -5.27
C MET A 31 2.95 36.78 -5.45
N ALA A 32 3.25 37.15 -6.69
CA ALA A 32 4.12 38.30 -7.00
C ALA A 32 3.50 39.63 -6.56
N GLU A 33 2.19 39.78 -6.69
CA GLU A 33 1.44 40.95 -6.16
C GLU A 33 1.51 41.04 -4.63
N GLN A 34 1.79 39.92 -3.93
CA GLN A 34 2.03 39.86 -2.48
C GLN A 34 3.52 40.01 -2.12
N GLY A 35 4.40 40.26 -3.10
CA GLY A 35 5.82 40.35 -2.91
C GLY A 35 6.53 39.01 -2.70
N LEU A 36 5.94 37.92 -3.23
CA LEU A 36 6.50 36.58 -3.17
C LEU A 36 6.93 36.14 -4.57
N MET A 37 8.25 36.17 -4.82
CA MET A 37 8.83 35.75 -6.10
C MET A 37 9.28 34.28 -6.02
N PRO A 38 8.87 33.41 -6.95
CA PRO A 38 9.25 32.01 -6.93
C PRO A 38 10.75 31.84 -7.16
N GLU A 39 11.37 30.97 -6.36
CA GLU A 39 12.78 30.62 -6.45
C GLU A 39 12.97 29.14 -6.80
N ARG A 40 12.13 28.30 -6.24
CA ARG A 40 12.19 26.86 -6.47
C ARG A 40 10.81 26.23 -6.33
N TRP A 41 10.50 25.33 -7.25
CA TRP A 41 9.30 24.50 -7.19
C TRP A 41 9.63 23.11 -6.68
N GLY A 42 8.93 22.63 -5.65
CA GLY A 42 9.00 21.26 -5.15
C GLY A 42 7.71 20.47 -5.48
N GLY A 43 7.64 19.22 -5.04
CA GLY A 43 6.47 18.36 -5.32
C GLY A 43 5.17 18.88 -4.71
N PHE A 44 5.22 19.36 -3.46
CA PHE A 44 4.03 19.82 -2.71
C PHE A 44 4.10 21.29 -2.32
N GLU A 45 5.28 21.88 -2.36
CA GLU A 45 5.52 23.26 -1.93
C GLU A 45 6.42 23.99 -2.91
N ALA A 46 6.22 25.31 -3.03
CA ALA A 46 7.11 26.20 -3.70
C ALA A 46 7.81 27.13 -2.69
N ARG A 47 9.08 27.43 -2.96
CA ARG A 47 9.86 28.40 -2.19
C ARG A 47 9.83 29.72 -2.90
N PHE A 48 9.57 30.77 -2.13
CA PHE A 48 9.50 32.14 -2.58
C PHE A 48 10.51 32.98 -1.83
N ARG A 49 11.06 33.94 -2.54
CA ARG A 49 11.85 35.05 -1.97
C ARG A 49 10.93 36.24 -1.74
N ARG A 50 11.08 36.92 -0.59
CA ARG A 50 10.35 38.16 -0.38
C ARG A 50 11.03 39.31 -1.12
N GLU A 51 10.25 40.03 -1.88
CA GLU A 51 10.61 41.24 -2.62
C GLU A 51 9.51 42.30 -2.50
N THR A 52 9.72 43.43 -3.11
CA THR A 52 8.66 44.45 -3.25
C THR A 52 7.52 43.92 -4.09
N PRO A 53 6.26 44.03 -3.62
CA PRO A 53 5.09 43.65 -4.39
C PRO A 53 5.07 44.35 -5.76
N ARG A 54 4.89 43.54 -6.83
CA ARG A 54 4.78 44.06 -8.19
C ARG A 54 4.01 43.07 -9.06
N PRO A 55 3.30 43.54 -10.10
CA PRO A 55 2.70 42.64 -11.08
C PRO A 55 3.82 42.01 -11.92
N VAL A 56 3.83 40.65 -11.97
CA VAL A 56 4.75 39.88 -12.78
C VAL A 56 3.95 38.87 -13.58
N ARG A 57 4.20 38.78 -14.86
CA ARG A 57 3.61 37.77 -15.72
C ARG A 57 4.45 36.50 -15.64
N TYR A 58 3.82 35.36 -15.41
CA TYR A 58 4.47 34.06 -15.44
C TYR A 58 3.93 33.20 -16.59
N ARG A 59 4.82 32.46 -17.25
CA ARG A 59 4.47 31.50 -18.31
C ARG A 59 5.17 30.18 -18.08
N LEU A 60 4.40 29.08 -18.20
CA LEU A 60 4.89 27.74 -18.11
C LEU A 60 5.04 27.14 -19.52
N THR A 61 6.29 26.87 -19.88
CA THR A 61 6.64 26.34 -21.21
C THR A 61 7.04 24.86 -21.05
N ALA A 62 6.52 24.00 -21.91
CA ALA A 62 6.92 22.58 -21.85
C ALA A 62 8.39 22.41 -22.26
N ALA A 63 9.16 21.76 -21.40
CA ALA A 63 10.57 21.48 -21.64
C ALA A 63 10.77 20.58 -22.86
N ARG A 64 11.75 20.90 -23.71
CA ARG A 64 12.13 20.08 -24.87
C ARG A 64 13.11 19.01 -24.40
N LEU A 65 12.73 17.72 -24.50
CA LEU A 65 13.65 16.62 -24.21
C LEU A 65 14.55 16.39 -25.43
N LYS A 66 15.86 16.50 -25.23
CA LYS A 66 16.87 16.02 -26.17
C LYS A 66 17.30 14.60 -25.71
N GLY A 67 16.91 13.58 -26.45
CA GLY A 67 17.34 12.19 -26.27
C GLY A 67 16.31 11.23 -25.63
N ASN A 68 16.65 9.95 -25.60
CA ASN A 68 15.81 8.83 -25.13
C ASN A 68 15.83 8.62 -23.62
N VAL A 69 16.18 9.62 -22.82
CA VAL A 69 16.27 9.49 -21.37
C VAL A 69 14.91 9.69 -20.73
N LEU A 70 14.50 8.71 -19.95
CA LEU A 70 13.28 8.64 -19.14
C LEU A 70 12.76 10.03 -18.69
N PHE A 71 11.90 10.64 -19.49
CA PHE A 71 10.94 11.72 -19.17
C PHE A 71 11.36 12.81 -18.18
N ILE A 72 12.63 12.93 -17.80
CA ILE A 72 13.15 13.94 -16.87
C ILE A 72 13.85 15.02 -17.71
N PRO A 73 13.27 16.22 -17.84
CA PRO A 73 13.92 17.32 -18.54
C PRO A 73 15.13 17.82 -17.76
N PRO A 74 16.10 18.48 -18.44
CA PRO A 74 17.19 19.18 -17.81
C PRO A 74 16.70 20.18 -16.73
N GLY A 75 17.54 20.48 -15.76
CA GLY A 75 17.22 21.46 -14.68
C GLY A 75 16.99 22.87 -15.22
N THR A 76 17.67 23.22 -16.33
CA THR A 76 17.64 24.52 -17.02
C THR A 76 17.28 24.32 -18.49
N PRO A 77 16.70 25.35 -19.14
CA PRO A 77 16.45 25.33 -20.58
C PRO A 77 17.76 25.27 -21.39
N ASP A 78 17.64 25.06 -22.70
CA ASP A 78 18.78 25.15 -23.62
C ASP A 78 19.24 26.60 -23.73
N ALA A 79 20.55 26.85 -23.74
CA ALA A 79 21.11 28.21 -23.80
C ALA A 79 20.59 29.04 -24.96
N GLY A 80 20.34 28.39 -26.12
CA GLY A 80 19.75 29.08 -27.28
C GLY A 80 18.28 29.48 -27.08
N GLU A 81 17.50 28.64 -26.37
CA GLU A 81 16.11 28.95 -26.04
C GLU A 81 16.03 30.03 -24.96
N GLU A 82 16.91 29.95 -23.95
CA GLU A 82 17.00 30.94 -22.87
C GLU A 82 17.34 32.35 -23.45
N ALA A 83 18.39 32.45 -24.31
CA ALA A 83 18.78 33.71 -24.93
C ALA A 83 17.64 34.33 -25.75
N LEU A 84 16.91 33.50 -26.52
CA LEU A 84 15.77 33.98 -27.33
C LEU A 84 14.65 34.56 -26.45
N TYR A 85 14.38 33.93 -25.30
CA TYR A 85 13.33 34.42 -24.41
C TYR A 85 13.79 35.64 -23.61
N GLU A 86 15.07 35.74 -23.27
CA GLU A 86 15.66 36.94 -22.64
C GLU A 86 15.58 38.16 -23.56
N GLU A 87 15.87 38.03 -24.87
CA GLU A 87 15.68 39.08 -25.83
C GLU A 87 14.21 39.58 -25.90
N ALA A 88 13.25 38.70 -25.65
CA ALA A 88 11.84 39.03 -25.57
C ALA A 88 11.39 39.56 -24.20
N GLY A 89 12.31 39.71 -23.24
CA GLY A 89 12.06 40.21 -21.87
C GLY A 89 11.57 39.16 -20.89
N TRP A 90 11.72 37.87 -21.21
CA TRP A 90 11.34 36.76 -20.32
C TRP A 90 12.55 36.11 -19.71
N HIS A 91 12.58 35.98 -18.35
CA HIS A 91 13.68 35.38 -17.62
C HIS A 91 13.31 34.02 -17.05
N PHE A 92 14.20 33.04 -17.19
CA PHE A 92 14.02 31.73 -16.57
C PHE A 92 14.07 31.87 -15.03
N VAL A 93 13.11 31.22 -14.36
CA VAL A 93 12.99 31.24 -12.88
C VAL A 93 13.34 29.89 -12.29
N CYS A 94 12.58 28.87 -12.63
CA CYS A 94 12.79 27.52 -12.13
C CYS A 94 12.03 26.49 -12.97
N ARG A 95 12.24 25.23 -12.67
CA ARG A 95 11.54 24.10 -13.30
C ARG A 95 10.44 23.55 -12.40
N GLN A 96 9.32 23.18 -13.01
CA GLN A 96 8.23 22.42 -12.41
C GLN A 96 7.93 21.18 -13.27
N ASN A 97 8.30 19.99 -12.81
CA ASN A 97 8.13 18.76 -13.59
C ASN A 97 8.65 18.89 -15.03
N GLU A 98 7.79 18.77 -16.03
CA GLU A 98 8.07 18.93 -17.46
C GLU A 98 7.94 20.36 -17.96
N PHE A 99 7.81 21.36 -17.08
CA PHE A 99 7.65 22.77 -17.46
C PHE A 99 8.80 23.62 -16.92
N TYR A 100 9.21 24.59 -17.74
CA TYR A 100 10.04 25.71 -17.34
C TYR A 100 9.15 26.92 -17.04
N ILE A 101 9.42 27.60 -15.95
CA ILE A 101 8.71 28.80 -15.51
C ILE A 101 9.55 30.02 -15.90
N TYR A 102 8.95 30.89 -16.72
CA TYR A 102 9.51 32.17 -17.10
C TYR A 102 8.72 33.29 -16.45
N ALA A 103 9.41 34.39 -16.12
CA ALA A 103 8.84 35.61 -15.55
C ALA A 103 9.14 36.80 -16.45
N CYS A 104 8.21 37.73 -16.53
CA CYS A 104 8.36 39.01 -17.24
C CYS A 104 7.73 40.13 -16.43
N ASP A 105 8.51 41.19 -16.16
CA ASP A 105 8.07 42.39 -15.44
C ASP A 105 7.48 43.43 -16.36
N ASP A 106 7.77 43.37 -17.66
CA ASP A 106 7.27 44.33 -18.65
C ASP A 106 5.89 43.93 -19.18
N PRO A 107 4.83 44.71 -18.94
CA PRO A 107 3.50 44.42 -19.45
C PRO A 107 3.41 44.53 -20.99
N ALA A 108 4.32 45.24 -21.65
CA ALA A 108 4.35 45.43 -23.09
C ALA A 108 5.15 44.36 -23.85
N ALA A 109 5.91 43.50 -23.13
CA ALA A 109 6.67 42.42 -23.74
C ALA A 109 5.75 41.45 -24.50
N PRO A 110 6.19 40.94 -25.67
CA PRO A 110 5.39 39.97 -26.45
C PRO A 110 5.18 38.67 -25.66
N GLU A 111 4.08 37.99 -25.98
CA GLU A 111 3.81 36.68 -25.40
C GLU A 111 4.82 35.64 -25.93
N LEU A 112 5.26 34.69 -25.03
CA LEU A 112 6.22 33.64 -25.39
C LEU A 112 5.74 32.75 -26.53
N HIS A 113 4.44 32.48 -26.58
CA HIS A 113 3.82 31.67 -27.61
C HIS A 113 2.60 32.38 -28.19
N THR A 114 2.75 32.90 -29.41
CA THR A 114 1.68 33.58 -30.13
C THR A 114 0.79 32.62 -30.93
N ASP A 115 1.31 31.41 -31.24
CA ASP A 115 0.57 30.41 -32.02
C ASP A 115 0.11 29.25 -31.11
N PRO A 116 -1.20 29.13 -30.82
CA PRO A 116 -1.75 28.03 -30.01
C PRO A 116 -1.48 26.65 -30.61
N ALA A 117 -1.36 26.51 -31.93
CA ALA A 117 -1.10 25.23 -32.57
C ALA A 117 0.33 24.73 -32.26
N VAL A 118 1.31 25.64 -32.32
CA VAL A 118 2.71 25.32 -31.92
C VAL A 118 2.79 24.96 -30.43
N GLN A 119 2.10 25.73 -29.59
CA GLN A 119 2.03 25.43 -28.14
C GLN A 119 1.37 24.07 -27.88
N ALA A 120 0.31 23.68 -28.61
CA ALA A 120 -0.30 22.38 -28.50
C ALA A 120 0.64 21.21 -28.88
N LEU A 121 1.58 21.46 -29.79
CA LEU A 121 2.62 20.49 -30.18
C LEU A 121 3.68 20.35 -29.08
N SER A 122 4.11 21.46 -28.47
CA SER A 122 5.09 21.39 -27.35
C SER A 122 4.58 20.59 -26.16
N LEU A 123 3.27 20.60 -25.90
CA LEU A 123 2.64 19.81 -24.83
C LEU A 123 2.62 18.31 -25.08
N LYS A 124 3.04 17.82 -26.27
CA LYS A 124 3.00 16.38 -26.60
C LYS A 124 3.78 15.53 -25.60
N MET A 125 4.93 16.02 -25.12
CA MET A 125 5.75 15.29 -24.17
C MET A 125 5.12 15.25 -22.79
N ALA A 126 4.60 16.38 -22.30
CA ALA A 126 3.86 16.44 -21.04
C ALA A 126 2.62 15.52 -21.06
N CYS A 127 1.91 15.44 -22.20
CA CYS A 127 0.82 14.47 -22.36
C CYS A 127 1.30 13.02 -22.27
N ARG A 128 2.45 12.69 -22.89
CA ARG A 128 3.02 11.33 -22.81
C ARG A 128 3.43 10.97 -21.39
N SER A 129 4.07 11.89 -20.68
CA SER A 129 4.46 11.69 -19.28
C SER A 129 3.24 11.47 -18.39
N ALA A 130 2.19 12.27 -18.55
CA ALA A 130 0.94 12.11 -17.80
C ALA A 130 0.26 10.76 -18.10
N VAL A 131 0.21 10.33 -19.38
CA VAL A 131 -0.32 9.02 -19.76
C VAL A 131 0.53 7.89 -19.17
N PHE A 132 1.85 7.99 -19.28
CA PHE A 132 2.76 6.99 -18.73
C PHE A 132 2.59 6.84 -17.22
N SER A 133 2.56 7.96 -16.48
CA SER A 133 2.31 7.95 -15.04
C SER A 133 0.98 7.29 -14.69
N PHE A 134 -0.10 7.64 -15.40
CA PHE A 134 -1.41 7.03 -15.20
C PHE A 134 -1.40 5.53 -15.46
N VAL A 135 -0.81 5.08 -16.56
CA VAL A 135 -0.71 3.67 -16.93
C VAL A 135 0.12 2.90 -15.90
N CYS A 136 1.26 3.44 -15.46
CA CYS A 136 2.08 2.81 -14.42
C CYS A 136 1.28 2.61 -13.12
N TRP A 137 0.57 3.63 -12.64
CA TRP A 137 -0.24 3.50 -11.44
C TRP A 137 -1.42 2.55 -11.62
N ALA A 138 -2.06 2.54 -12.80
CA ALA A 138 -3.12 1.59 -13.12
C ALA A 138 -2.61 0.13 -13.09
N ILE A 139 -1.42 -0.12 -13.64
CA ILE A 139 -0.77 -1.44 -13.59
C ILE A 139 -0.45 -1.83 -12.15
N VAL A 140 0.17 -0.94 -11.37
CA VAL A 140 0.49 -1.21 -9.96
C VAL A 140 -0.78 -1.55 -9.16
N ILE A 141 -1.86 -0.78 -9.35
CA ILE A 141 -3.13 -1.05 -8.67
C ILE A 141 -3.72 -2.39 -9.13
N ALA A 142 -3.68 -2.71 -10.42
CA ALA A 142 -4.18 -3.98 -10.93
C ALA A 142 -3.41 -5.17 -10.34
N LEU A 143 -2.07 -5.10 -10.29
CA LEU A 143 -1.22 -6.13 -9.69
C LEU A 143 -1.51 -6.30 -8.19
N ARG A 144 -1.61 -5.19 -7.46
CA ARG A 144 -1.93 -5.23 -6.02
C ARG A 144 -3.35 -5.70 -5.75
N SER A 145 -4.29 -5.38 -6.64
CA SER A 145 -5.66 -5.88 -6.52
C SER A 145 -5.73 -7.39 -6.77
N SER A 146 -4.92 -7.94 -7.70
CA SER A 146 -4.87 -9.39 -7.91
C SER A 146 -4.32 -10.14 -6.69
N GLU A 147 -3.37 -9.56 -5.96
CA GLU A 147 -2.86 -10.14 -4.71
C GLU A 147 -3.95 -10.23 -3.63
N LEU A 148 -4.90 -9.29 -3.56
CA LEU A 148 -6.02 -9.36 -2.61
C LEU A 148 -6.96 -10.54 -2.86
N PHE A 149 -7.01 -11.05 -4.09
CA PHE A 149 -7.80 -12.23 -4.44
C PHE A 149 -7.00 -13.54 -4.31
N SER A 150 -5.71 -13.49 -3.98
CA SER A 150 -4.94 -14.65 -3.55
C SER A 150 -5.22 -14.95 -2.07
N GLY A 151 -5.04 -16.21 -1.65
CA GLY A 151 -5.20 -16.61 -0.26
C GLY A 151 -4.35 -15.76 0.69
N ASP A 152 -3.07 -15.59 0.37
CA ASP A 152 -2.12 -14.81 1.18
C ASP A 152 -2.49 -13.34 1.29
N GLY A 153 -2.97 -12.74 0.21
CA GLY A 153 -3.40 -11.34 0.22
C GLY A 153 -4.62 -11.11 1.10
N PHE A 154 -5.52 -12.05 1.13
CA PHE A 154 -6.70 -11.99 1.99
C PHE A 154 -6.34 -12.17 3.48
N LEU A 155 -5.45 -13.11 3.79
CA LEU A 155 -4.90 -13.28 5.14
C LEU A 155 -4.20 -12.01 5.62
N ASN A 156 -3.32 -11.43 4.80
CA ASN A 156 -2.67 -10.16 5.10
C ASN A 156 -3.66 -9.02 5.35
N LEU A 157 -4.81 -9.00 4.66
CA LEU A 157 -5.86 -8.02 4.91
C LEU A 157 -6.48 -8.18 6.30
N VAL A 158 -6.68 -9.42 6.76
CA VAL A 158 -7.25 -9.72 8.08
C VAL A 158 -6.24 -9.48 9.19
N GLU A 159 -4.98 -9.86 8.98
CA GLU A 159 -3.92 -9.73 9.97
C GLU A 159 -3.40 -8.28 10.10
N TYR A 160 -3.35 -7.53 8.99
CA TYR A 160 -2.83 -6.16 8.95
C TYR A 160 -3.81 -5.16 8.31
N PRO A 161 -5.07 -5.05 8.79
CA PRO A 161 -6.11 -4.26 8.13
C PRO A 161 -5.78 -2.76 8.04
N LEU A 162 -5.10 -2.19 9.04
CA LEU A 162 -4.67 -0.80 9.01
C LEU A 162 -3.64 -0.54 7.91
N THR A 163 -2.70 -1.46 7.74
CA THR A 163 -1.67 -1.39 6.67
C THR A 163 -2.33 -1.45 5.30
N ALA A 164 -3.24 -2.39 5.09
CA ALA A 164 -4.00 -2.52 3.85
C ALA A 164 -4.81 -1.25 3.54
N LEU A 165 -5.46 -0.66 4.54
CA LEU A 165 -6.23 0.57 4.39
C LEU A 165 -5.35 1.76 4.00
N VAL A 166 -4.17 1.91 4.62
CA VAL A 166 -3.21 2.97 4.29
C VAL A 166 -2.69 2.82 2.86
N PHE A 167 -2.32 1.59 2.44
CA PHE A 167 -1.90 1.35 1.06
C PHE A 167 -3.02 1.63 0.05
N ALA A 168 -4.23 1.17 0.32
CA ALA A 168 -5.39 1.46 -0.53
C ALA A 168 -5.63 2.96 -0.67
N PHE A 169 -5.55 3.71 0.43
CA PHE A 169 -5.64 5.17 0.42
C PHE A 169 -4.53 5.81 -0.43
N CYS A 170 -3.28 5.37 -0.27
CA CYS A 170 -2.14 5.87 -1.03
C CYS A 170 -2.33 5.62 -2.54
N TYR A 171 -2.67 4.39 -2.93
CA TYR A 171 -2.88 4.03 -4.33
C TYR A 171 -4.04 4.80 -4.97
N LEU A 172 -5.17 4.90 -4.25
CA LEU A 172 -6.33 5.67 -4.72
C LEU A 172 -5.97 7.15 -4.92
N SER A 173 -5.26 7.74 -3.97
CA SER A 173 -4.84 9.13 -4.04
C SER A 173 -3.87 9.40 -5.21
N LEU A 174 -2.90 8.50 -5.44
CA LEU A 174 -1.99 8.56 -6.59
C LEU A 174 -2.73 8.43 -7.92
N MET A 175 -3.68 7.51 -7.99
CA MET A 175 -4.52 7.31 -9.18
C MET A 175 -5.37 8.55 -9.49
N LEU A 176 -6.03 9.12 -8.48
CA LEU A 176 -6.84 10.33 -8.63
C LEU A 176 -5.99 11.53 -9.05
N THR A 177 -4.80 11.69 -8.46
CA THR A 177 -3.86 12.75 -8.84
C THR A 177 -3.39 12.59 -10.28
N SER A 178 -3.06 11.38 -10.70
CA SER A 178 -2.65 11.09 -12.09
C SER A 178 -3.80 11.32 -13.08
N LEU A 179 -5.02 10.95 -12.72
CA LEU A 179 -6.21 11.21 -13.53
C LEU A 179 -6.50 12.72 -13.67
N GLN A 180 -6.35 13.46 -12.57
CA GLN A 180 -6.51 14.91 -12.58
C GLN A 180 -5.47 15.59 -13.45
N ASN A 181 -4.20 15.19 -13.36
CA ASN A 181 -3.12 15.69 -14.22
C ASN A 181 -3.39 15.40 -15.69
N LEU A 182 -3.84 14.18 -15.98
CA LEU A 182 -4.22 13.76 -17.33
C LEU A 182 -5.35 14.64 -17.89
N TYR A 183 -6.41 14.84 -17.11
CA TYR A 183 -7.53 15.70 -17.49
C TYR A 183 -7.09 17.13 -17.77
N CYS A 184 -6.28 17.74 -16.89
CA CYS A 184 -5.80 19.12 -17.06
C CYS A 184 -4.99 19.30 -18.33
N ILE A 185 -3.99 18.43 -18.59
CA ILE A 185 -3.11 18.57 -19.75
C ILE A 185 -3.85 18.31 -21.08
N PHE A 186 -4.74 17.32 -21.12
CA PHE A 186 -5.53 17.04 -22.32
C PHE A 186 -6.59 18.13 -22.59
N SER A 187 -7.21 18.69 -21.55
CA SER A 187 -8.13 19.81 -21.65
C SER A 187 -7.45 21.03 -22.23
N LEU A 188 -6.27 21.40 -21.70
CA LEU A 188 -5.45 22.51 -22.24
C LEU A 188 -5.06 22.24 -23.69
N ARG A 189 -4.54 21.05 -23.99
CA ARG A 189 -4.15 20.71 -25.38
C ARG A 189 -5.32 20.73 -26.34
N ARG A 190 -6.52 20.32 -25.94
CA ARG A 190 -7.74 20.39 -26.74
C ARG A 190 -8.17 21.83 -26.99
N LYS A 191 -8.06 22.70 -25.97
CA LYS A 191 -8.33 24.15 -26.08
C LYS A 191 -7.40 24.80 -27.10
N LEU A 192 -6.09 24.57 -26.98
CA LEU A 192 -5.09 25.08 -27.91
C LEU A 192 -5.27 24.59 -29.36
N LYS A 193 -5.60 23.31 -29.54
CA LYS A 193 -5.91 22.76 -30.89
C LYS A 193 -7.13 23.39 -31.55
N ARG A 194 -8.02 24.01 -30.78
CA ARG A 194 -9.17 24.77 -31.29
C ARG A 194 -8.81 26.23 -31.60
N GLY A 195 -7.55 26.61 -31.47
CA GLY A 195 -7.07 27.98 -31.68
C GLY A 195 -7.37 28.93 -30.53
N LEU A 196 -7.82 28.42 -29.38
CA LEU A 196 -8.10 29.25 -28.21
C LEU A 196 -6.84 29.39 -27.37
N PRO A 197 -6.43 30.63 -27.00
CA PRO A 197 -5.26 30.84 -26.14
C PRO A 197 -5.49 30.33 -24.70
N PRO A 198 -4.43 30.13 -23.93
CA PRO A 198 -4.53 29.81 -22.49
C PRO A 198 -5.18 30.97 -21.73
N ASP A 199 -5.90 30.64 -20.67
CA ASP A 199 -6.47 31.62 -19.74
C ASP A 199 -5.49 31.88 -18.60
N HIS A 200 -4.68 32.91 -18.70
CA HIS A 200 -3.66 33.27 -17.71
C HIS A 200 -4.24 33.86 -16.40
N HIS A 201 -5.54 34.15 -16.36
CA HIS A 201 -6.27 34.65 -15.20
C HIS A 201 -7.29 33.63 -14.65
N LYS A 202 -7.12 32.36 -14.98
CA LYS A 202 -7.97 31.28 -14.49
C LYS A 202 -8.06 31.33 -12.95
N ASN A 203 -9.28 31.25 -12.43
CA ASN A 203 -9.48 31.25 -10.98
C ASN A 203 -9.01 29.94 -10.33
N TRP A 204 -7.76 29.91 -9.90
CA TRP A 204 -7.15 28.77 -9.21
C TRP A 204 -7.79 28.44 -7.85
N ARG A 205 -8.50 29.39 -7.24
CA ARG A 205 -9.10 29.22 -5.90
C ARG A 205 -10.18 28.17 -5.85
N TRP A 206 -10.80 27.84 -6.98
CA TRP A 206 -11.81 26.78 -7.06
C TRP A 206 -11.23 25.37 -6.90
N SER A 207 -10.08 25.08 -7.48
CA SER A 207 -9.41 23.78 -7.38
C SER A 207 -8.51 23.67 -6.13
N ALA A 208 -8.16 24.81 -5.53
CA ALA A 208 -7.23 24.89 -4.41
C ALA A 208 -7.65 24.09 -3.16
N PRO A 209 -8.91 24.10 -2.68
CA PRO A 209 -9.26 23.34 -1.48
C PRO A 209 -9.04 21.84 -1.65
N LEU A 210 -9.50 21.28 -2.75
CA LEU A 210 -9.35 19.85 -3.05
C LEU A 210 -7.90 19.44 -3.17
N HIS A 211 -7.10 20.21 -3.91
CA HIS A 211 -5.68 19.91 -4.10
C HIS A 211 -4.86 20.12 -2.82
N ARG A 212 -5.18 21.15 -2.02
CA ARG A 212 -4.54 21.34 -0.71
C ARG A 212 -4.89 20.24 0.28
N CYS A 213 -6.14 19.78 0.30
CA CYS A 213 -6.55 18.63 1.12
C CYS A 213 -5.78 17.37 0.70
N ALA A 214 -5.71 17.06 -0.59
CA ALA A 214 -4.97 15.91 -1.09
C ALA A 214 -3.48 15.97 -0.71
N ASN A 215 -2.84 17.12 -0.92
CA ASN A 215 -1.44 17.34 -0.55
C ASN A 215 -1.21 17.33 0.96
N GLY A 216 -2.16 17.86 1.75
CA GLY A 216 -2.12 17.82 3.21
C GLY A 216 -2.22 16.40 3.74
N LEU A 217 -3.14 15.61 3.19
CA LEU A 217 -3.29 14.19 3.51
C LEU A 217 -2.02 13.39 3.20
N TRP A 218 -1.38 13.64 2.05
CA TRP A 218 -0.10 13.02 1.71
C TRP A 218 1.03 13.35 2.68
N ARG A 219 1.08 14.59 3.17
CA ARG A 219 2.07 15.01 4.16
C ARG A 219 1.91 14.31 5.51
N LEU A 220 0.67 13.97 5.87
CA LEU A 220 0.34 13.22 7.07
C LEU A 220 0.46 11.70 6.85
N ALA A 221 0.04 11.21 5.70
CA ALA A 221 0.07 9.79 5.37
C ALA A 221 1.50 9.24 5.24
N LEU A 222 2.42 10.01 4.65
CA LEU A 222 3.80 9.54 4.45
C LEU A 222 4.55 9.26 5.76
N PRO A 223 4.63 10.17 6.76
CA PRO A 223 5.25 9.86 8.04
C PRO A 223 4.50 8.76 8.80
N PHE A 224 3.17 8.71 8.72
CA PHE A 224 2.37 7.64 9.30
C PHE A 224 2.68 6.29 8.67
N LEU A 225 2.83 6.23 7.35
CA LEU A 225 3.24 5.01 6.64
C LEU A 225 4.64 4.55 7.06
N ILE A 226 5.58 5.48 7.24
CA ILE A 226 6.94 5.17 7.71
C ILE A 226 6.90 4.61 9.13
N VAL A 227 6.13 5.21 10.04
CA VAL A 227 5.96 4.72 11.40
C VAL A 227 5.30 3.35 11.41
N LEU A 228 4.26 3.14 10.60
CA LEU A 228 3.58 1.87 10.47
C LEU A 228 4.52 0.79 9.94
N LEU A 229 5.29 1.08 8.89
CA LEU A 229 6.30 0.19 8.33
C LEU A 229 7.38 -0.16 9.37
N PHE A 230 7.83 0.83 10.14
CA PHE A 230 8.76 0.62 11.24
C PHE A 230 8.16 -0.29 12.32
N CYS A 231 6.90 -0.08 12.70
CA CYS A 231 6.19 -0.94 13.65
C CYS A 231 6.05 -2.37 13.14
N VAL A 232 5.82 -2.57 11.83
CA VAL A 232 5.73 -3.91 11.23
C VAL A 232 7.10 -4.60 11.21
N ILE A 233 8.17 -3.87 10.82
CA ILE A 233 9.53 -4.43 10.74
C ILE A 233 10.13 -4.71 12.13
N PHE A 234 9.86 -3.83 13.09
CA PHE A 234 10.41 -3.92 14.45
C PHE A 234 9.38 -4.38 15.48
N HIS A 235 8.29 -5.00 15.02
CA HIS A 235 7.36 -5.62 15.97
C HIS A 235 8.10 -6.76 16.65
N PRO A 236 8.35 -6.71 17.95
CA PRO A 236 8.90 -7.87 18.63
C PRO A 236 7.86 -8.98 18.49
N ASP A 237 8.25 -10.07 17.85
CA ASP A 237 7.45 -11.29 17.87
C ASP A 237 7.08 -11.55 19.32
N ARG A 238 5.84 -11.34 19.66
CA ARG A 238 5.28 -11.75 20.95
C ARG A 238 4.91 -13.22 20.89
N SER A 239 5.79 -14.04 20.35
CA SER A 239 5.74 -15.47 20.53
C SER A 239 6.05 -15.74 22.02
N ALA A 240 5.03 -15.88 22.81
CA ALA A 240 5.19 -16.47 24.11
C ALA A 240 5.46 -17.95 23.87
N TYR A 241 6.69 -18.38 24.11
CA TYR A 241 6.99 -19.81 24.14
C TYR A 241 6.09 -20.43 25.21
N LEU A 242 5.31 -21.41 24.81
CA LEU A 242 4.60 -22.26 25.75
C LEU A 242 5.67 -22.93 26.59
N ARG A 243 5.90 -22.41 27.75
CA ARG A 243 6.42 -23.21 28.85
C ARG A 243 5.24 -24.05 29.36
N ASN A 244 4.89 -25.10 28.61
CA ASN A 244 3.96 -26.18 28.96
C ASN A 244 3.22 -26.00 30.31
N THR A 245 2.56 -24.88 30.56
CA THR A 245 1.69 -24.74 31.69
C THR A 245 0.36 -25.31 31.26
N GLU A 246 -0.11 -26.32 31.96
CA GLU A 246 -1.44 -26.94 31.73
C GLU A 246 -2.55 -25.88 31.68
N GLU A 247 -2.38 -24.76 32.42
CA GLU A 247 -3.29 -23.64 32.43
C GLU A 247 -3.37 -22.92 31.07
N GLU A 248 -2.25 -22.77 30.33
CA GLU A 248 -2.25 -22.13 29.02
C GLU A 248 -2.93 -23.02 27.97
N LYS A 249 -2.71 -24.32 28.00
CA LYS A 249 -3.36 -25.30 27.13
C LYS A 249 -4.87 -25.39 27.39
N ALA A 250 -5.28 -25.43 28.67
CA ALA A 250 -6.68 -25.44 29.04
C ALA A 250 -7.47 -24.20 28.63
N ALA A 251 -6.77 -23.10 28.33
CA ALA A 251 -7.38 -21.85 27.81
C ALA A 251 -7.54 -21.82 26.28
N MET A 252 -7.09 -22.85 25.55
CA MET A 252 -7.21 -22.89 24.10
C MET A 252 -8.65 -23.24 23.67
N PRO A 253 -9.18 -22.56 22.64
CA PRO A 253 -10.53 -22.84 22.12
C PRO A 253 -10.52 -24.01 21.10
N PHE A 254 -9.67 -25.00 21.29
CA PHE A 254 -9.52 -26.18 20.43
C PHE A 254 -8.77 -27.29 21.17
N ALA A 255 -8.87 -28.52 20.64
CA ALA A 255 -8.17 -29.67 21.17
C ALA A 255 -6.65 -29.55 20.96
N THR A 256 -5.88 -29.79 22.03
CA THR A 256 -4.44 -29.96 22.02
C THR A 256 -4.05 -31.41 21.78
N MET A 257 -2.76 -31.72 21.59
CA MET A 257 -2.36 -33.11 21.38
C MET A 257 -2.79 -34.04 22.52
N GLU A 258 -2.82 -33.56 23.77
CA GLU A 258 -3.25 -34.33 24.93
C GLU A 258 -4.70 -34.79 24.85
N ASP A 259 -5.56 -34.03 24.16
CA ASP A 259 -6.98 -34.33 24.00
C ASP A 259 -7.25 -35.38 22.90
N LEU A 260 -6.26 -35.63 22.03
CA LEU A 260 -6.47 -36.45 20.82
C LEU A 260 -6.42 -37.95 21.08
N ALA A 261 -5.70 -38.42 22.11
CA ALA A 261 -5.64 -39.84 22.43
C ALA A 261 -5.53 -40.06 23.94
N GLU A 262 -5.94 -41.25 24.41
CA GLU A 262 -5.83 -41.64 25.79
C GLU A 262 -4.41 -42.12 26.11
N GLY A 263 -3.58 -41.27 26.68
CA GLY A 263 -2.19 -41.59 27.01
C GLY A 263 -1.48 -40.44 27.70
N THR A 264 -0.18 -40.56 27.85
CA THR A 264 0.67 -39.51 28.41
C THR A 264 1.35 -38.77 27.27
N PHE A 265 1.16 -37.44 27.20
CA PHE A 265 1.88 -36.62 26.26
C PHE A 265 3.32 -36.41 26.70
N VAL A 266 4.25 -36.68 25.82
CA VAL A 266 5.69 -36.49 26.02
C VAL A 266 6.17 -35.50 24.94
N PRO A 267 6.42 -34.21 25.29
CA PRO A 267 6.94 -33.26 24.36
C PRO A 267 8.35 -33.63 23.91
N TYR A 268 8.72 -33.24 22.71
CA TYR A 268 10.11 -33.32 22.28
C TYR A 268 10.91 -32.19 22.94
N ASP A 269 11.87 -32.57 23.80
CA ASP A 269 12.84 -31.68 24.47
C ASP A 269 14.18 -31.77 23.73
N GLY A 270 14.48 -30.84 22.80
CA GLY A 270 15.76 -30.72 22.13
C GLY A 270 16.34 -29.31 22.25
N ASP A 271 17.66 -29.17 22.28
CA ASP A 271 18.36 -27.89 22.23
C ASP A 271 18.01 -27.17 20.90
N GLY A 272 17.05 -26.27 20.94
CA GLY A 272 16.47 -25.55 19.79
C GLY A 272 14.96 -25.72 19.61
N ASP A 273 14.32 -26.58 20.39
CA ASP A 273 12.90 -26.98 20.25
C ASP A 273 11.88 -25.98 20.83
N ALA A 274 12.32 -24.86 21.36
CA ALA A 274 11.43 -23.76 21.75
C ALA A 274 10.54 -23.25 20.58
N PHE A 275 10.94 -23.57 19.34
CA PHE A 275 10.19 -23.23 18.13
C PHE A 275 9.02 -24.20 17.86
N TYR A 276 9.12 -25.45 18.35
CA TYR A 276 8.13 -26.50 18.06
C TYR A 276 6.99 -26.58 19.07
N ASN A 277 7.14 -26.00 20.26
CA ASN A 277 6.12 -25.93 21.29
C ASN A 277 5.88 -24.45 21.61
N SER A 278 5.00 -23.80 20.88
CA SER A 278 4.80 -22.36 20.97
C SER A 278 3.34 -21.96 20.73
N VAL A 279 2.91 -20.92 21.40
CA VAL A 279 1.65 -20.23 21.13
C VAL A 279 1.93 -18.77 20.83
N GLU A 280 1.35 -18.27 19.76
CA GLU A 280 1.32 -16.86 19.43
C GLU A 280 -0.13 -16.39 19.39
N THR A 281 -0.46 -15.39 20.20
CA THR A 281 -1.79 -14.80 20.21
C THR A 281 -1.72 -13.36 19.73
N ARG A 282 -2.49 -13.05 18.70
CA ARG A 282 -2.59 -11.71 18.10
C ARG A 282 -4.03 -11.22 18.09
N ARG A 283 -4.22 -9.91 17.95
CA ARG A 283 -5.53 -9.26 17.81
C ARG A 283 -5.49 -8.24 16.70
N THR A 284 -6.49 -8.24 15.85
CA THR A 284 -6.64 -7.27 14.78
C THR A 284 -8.02 -6.61 14.81
N LEU A 285 -8.25 -5.64 13.93
CA LEU A 285 -9.57 -5.02 13.79
C LEU A 285 -10.63 -5.95 13.20
N LEU A 286 -10.22 -6.95 12.42
CA LEU A 286 -11.12 -7.87 11.72
C LEU A 286 -11.20 -9.24 12.42
N ALA A 287 -10.20 -9.59 13.22
CA ALA A 287 -10.15 -10.80 14.01
C ALA A 287 -9.74 -10.47 15.46
N PRO A 288 -10.70 -10.40 16.39
CA PRO A 288 -10.45 -10.11 17.80
C PRO A 288 -9.49 -11.10 18.47
N ARG A 289 -9.40 -12.32 17.95
CA ARG A 289 -8.50 -13.33 18.45
C ARG A 289 -7.93 -14.15 17.28
N ILE A 290 -6.60 -14.19 17.21
CA ILE A 290 -5.84 -15.03 16.27
C ILE A 290 -4.87 -15.83 17.13
N ILE A 291 -4.85 -17.14 16.96
CA ILE A 291 -3.95 -18.03 17.70
C ILE A 291 -3.20 -18.91 16.70
N GLU A 292 -1.88 -18.84 16.72
CA GLU A 292 -1.01 -19.82 16.10
C GLU A 292 -0.41 -20.70 17.21
N PHE A 293 -0.77 -21.95 17.18
CA PHE A 293 -0.36 -22.94 18.18
C PHE A 293 0.43 -24.03 17.47
N ARG A 294 1.58 -24.36 18.00
CA ARG A 294 2.46 -25.40 17.47
C ARG A 294 2.84 -26.35 18.60
N GLU A 295 2.67 -27.63 18.36
CA GLU A 295 2.99 -28.67 19.30
C GLU A 295 3.68 -29.84 18.62
N ARG A 296 4.79 -30.32 19.19
CA ARG A 296 5.50 -31.51 18.74
C ARG A 296 5.76 -32.43 19.90
N GLY A 297 5.36 -33.67 19.77
CA GLY A 297 5.54 -34.66 20.81
C GLY A 297 4.91 -35.99 20.42
N ARG A 298 4.87 -36.88 21.38
CA ARG A 298 4.26 -38.19 21.22
C ARG A 298 3.31 -38.49 22.39
N ILE A 299 2.26 -39.21 22.08
CA ILE A 299 1.33 -39.76 23.09
C ILE A 299 1.65 -41.22 23.24
N VAL A 300 1.95 -41.64 24.46
CA VAL A 300 2.35 -43.02 24.81
C VAL A 300 1.37 -43.63 25.82
N GLN A 301 1.10 -44.92 25.66
CA GLN A 301 0.32 -45.70 26.61
C GLN A 301 1.12 -46.98 26.96
N GLY A 302 1.77 -47.00 28.12
CA GLY A 302 2.77 -48.02 28.43
C GLY A 302 3.99 -47.94 27.51
N ASP A 303 4.29 -49.02 26.79
CA ASP A 303 5.41 -49.07 25.83
C ASP A 303 4.96 -48.72 24.38
N ASP A 304 3.66 -48.57 24.14
CA ASP A 304 3.12 -48.31 22.82
C ASP A 304 3.05 -46.82 22.52
N VAL A 305 3.44 -46.44 21.27
CA VAL A 305 3.32 -45.05 20.75
C VAL A 305 2.00 -44.95 20.01
N LEU A 306 1.02 -44.28 20.63
CA LEU A 306 -0.30 -44.10 20.03
C LEU A 306 -0.27 -43.04 18.91
N LEU A 307 0.48 -41.94 19.11
CA LEU A 307 0.61 -40.84 18.16
C LEU A 307 1.97 -40.17 18.36
N ASP A 308 2.68 -39.94 17.28
CA ASP A 308 3.90 -39.12 17.22
C ASP A 308 3.76 -38.21 16.03
N THR A 309 3.70 -36.90 16.24
CA THR A 309 3.42 -35.92 15.16
C THR A 309 3.86 -34.51 15.53
N TYR A 310 3.92 -33.67 14.52
CA TYR A 310 3.97 -32.22 14.66
C TYR A 310 2.61 -31.65 14.27
N MET A 311 1.95 -30.95 15.19
CA MET A 311 0.66 -30.34 15.03
C MET A 311 0.78 -28.81 15.00
N THR A 312 0.23 -28.19 13.99
CA THR A 312 0.06 -26.73 13.92
C THR A 312 -1.43 -26.42 13.87
N VAL A 313 -1.89 -25.56 14.75
CA VAL A 313 -3.27 -25.05 14.74
C VAL A 313 -3.25 -23.56 14.50
N THR A 314 -3.96 -23.12 13.47
CA THR A 314 -4.19 -21.69 13.19
C THR A 314 -5.68 -21.41 13.38
N TYR A 315 -6.01 -20.60 14.38
CA TYR A 315 -7.37 -20.28 14.78
C TYR A 315 -7.65 -18.79 14.62
N TYR A 316 -8.78 -18.45 14.02
CA TYR A 316 -9.29 -17.09 13.91
C TYR A 316 -10.70 -17.02 14.49
N ASP A 317 -10.89 -16.09 15.41
CA ASP A 317 -12.18 -15.57 15.81
C ASP A 317 -12.39 -14.27 15.06
N THR A 318 -13.41 -14.19 14.21
CA THR A 318 -13.61 -13.09 13.27
C THR A 318 -14.86 -12.28 13.63
N LEU A 319 -14.95 -11.03 13.13
CA LEU A 319 -16.10 -10.16 13.44
C LEU A 319 -17.43 -10.62 12.83
N PHE A 320 -17.39 -11.44 11.77
CA PHE A 320 -18.61 -11.89 11.10
C PHE A 320 -18.39 -13.25 10.41
N PRO A 321 -19.47 -14.08 10.30
CA PRO A 321 -19.41 -15.40 9.71
C PRO A 321 -18.91 -15.44 8.26
N LEU A 322 -19.20 -14.38 7.48
CA LEU A 322 -18.73 -14.29 6.10
C LEU A 322 -17.20 -14.24 6.03
N LEU A 323 -16.55 -13.58 6.99
CA LEU A 323 -15.10 -13.46 7.04
C LEU A 323 -14.44 -14.81 7.33
N ALA A 324 -14.98 -15.58 8.28
CA ALA A 324 -14.52 -16.93 8.57
C ALA A 324 -14.61 -17.85 7.34
N ARG A 325 -15.73 -17.81 6.60
CA ARG A 325 -15.90 -18.59 5.37
C ARG A 325 -14.93 -18.21 4.25
N LEU A 326 -14.58 -16.92 4.14
CA LEU A 326 -13.60 -16.45 3.16
C LEU A 326 -12.17 -16.76 3.54
N LEU A 327 -11.87 -16.87 4.85
CA LEU A 327 -10.56 -17.26 5.35
C LEU A 327 -10.24 -18.74 5.12
N ALA A 328 -11.22 -19.63 5.18
CA ALA A 328 -11.01 -21.07 5.07
C ALA A 328 -10.19 -21.48 3.83
N PRO A 329 -10.54 -21.07 2.59
CA PRO A 329 -9.71 -21.39 1.43
C PRO A 329 -8.34 -20.70 1.43
N ALA A 330 -8.21 -19.54 2.10
CA ALA A 330 -6.94 -18.84 2.20
C ALA A 330 -5.96 -19.55 3.14
N LEU A 331 -6.44 -20.19 4.20
CA LEU A 331 -5.63 -20.98 5.12
C LEU A 331 -5.03 -22.22 4.47
N HIS A 332 -5.69 -22.77 3.43
CA HIS A 332 -5.13 -23.89 2.68
C HIS A 332 -3.94 -23.45 1.81
N GLY A 333 -4.01 -22.27 1.20
CA GLY A 333 -2.98 -21.76 0.29
C GLY A 333 -1.66 -21.37 0.94
N GLN A 334 -1.57 -21.28 2.26
CA GLN A 334 -0.33 -20.91 2.97
C GLN A 334 0.78 -21.97 2.91
N GLU A 335 0.41 -23.22 2.62
CA GLU A 335 1.34 -24.35 2.67
C GLU A 335 1.63 -24.85 1.23
N GLU A 336 2.32 -24.05 0.41
CA GLU A 336 2.69 -24.39 -0.99
C GLU A 336 3.45 -25.73 -1.16
N LEU A 337 3.97 -26.29 -0.08
CA LEU A 337 4.66 -27.59 -0.06
C LEU A 337 3.70 -28.79 -0.02
N LEU A 338 2.41 -28.54 0.15
CA LEU A 338 1.41 -29.57 0.34
C LEU A 338 0.74 -29.88 -0.99
N ALA A 339 1.08 -30.99 -1.60
CA ALA A 339 0.42 -31.45 -2.82
C ALA A 339 -1.09 -31.63 -2.58
N ASP A 340 -1.87 -30.84 -3.31
CA ASP A 340 -3.30 -30.63 -3.18
C ASP A 340 -4.13 -31.87 -3.56
N VAL A 341 -4.23 -32.81 -2.68
CA VAL A 341 -5.24 -33.87 -2.86
C VAL A 341 -6.42 -33.55 -1.95
N PRO A 342 -7.50 -32.95 -2.47
CA PRO A 342 -8.71 -32.79 -1.69
C PRO A 342 -9.27 -34.19 -1.37
N LEU A 343 -9.43 -34.44 -0.08
CA LEU A 343 -10.04 -35.69 0.40
C LEU A 343 -11.52 -35.48 0.67
N THR A 344 -12.26 -36.59 0.73
CA THR A 344 -13.68 -36.53 1.10
C THR A 344 -13.78 -36.02 2.55
N ALA A 345 -14.32 -34.81 2.68
CA ALA A 345 -14.55 -34.22 4.00
C ALA A 345 -15.60 -35.05 4.76
N PRO A 346 -15.34 -35.39 6.04
CA PRO A 346 -16.33 -36.05 6.86
C PRO A 346 -17.51 -35.11 7.17
N GLU A 347 -18.71 -35.66 7.30
CA GLU A 347 -19.86 -34.92 7.81
C GLU A 347 -19.70 -34.71 9.32
N LEU A 348 -19.50 -33.48 9.75
CA LEU A 348 -19.39 -33.11 11.14
C LEU A 348 -20.60 -32.26 11.56
N PRO A 349 -21.44 -32.76 12.48
CA PRO A 349 -22.59 -31.99 12.96
C PRO A 349 -22.15 -30.67 13.61
N GLY A 350 -22.86 -29.59 13.32
CA GLY A 350 -22.57 -28.27 13.90
C GLY A 350 -21.54 -27.42 13.16
N MET A 351 -20.87 -27.96 12.15
CA MET A 351 -19.92 -27.20 11.33
C MET A 351 -20.60 -26.60 10.10
N ASP A 352 -20.33 -25.33 9.78
CA ASP A 352 -20.82 -24.65 8.59
C ASP A 352 -20.09 -25.11 7.32
N ALA A 353 -18.81 -25.40 7.43
CA ALA A 353 -17.98 -25.94 6.37
C ALA A 353 -16.82 -26.76 6.93
N VAL A 354 -16.46 -27.83 6.21
CA VAL A 354 -15.34 -28.71 6.53
C VAL A 354 -14.54 -28.94 5.25
N TYR A 355 -13.23 -28.69 5.32
CA TYR A 355 -12.32 -28.98 4.22
C TYR A 355 -11.24 -29.93 4.74
N PHE A 356 -10.93 -30.94 3.95
CA PHE A 356 -9.97 -31.96 4.33
C PHE A 356 -8.99 -32.22 3.18
N TYR A 357 -7.72 -32.10 3.47
CA TYR A 357 -6.65 -32.26 2.51
C TYR A 357 -5.58 -33.22 3.06
N GLY A 358 -4.87 -33.87 2.15
CA GLY A 358 -3.76 -34.74 2.52
C GLY A 358 -2.76 -34.87 1.39
N SER A 359 -1.55 -35.38 1.69
CA SER A 359 -0.58 -35.72 0.67
C SER A 359 -0.79 -37.16 0.17
N GLU A 360 -0.46 -37.42 -1.10
CA GLU A 360 -0.44 -38.79 -1.64
C GLU A 360 0.52 -39.73 -0.88
N SER A 361 1.57 -39.18 -0.30
CA SER A 361 2.54 -39.90 0.52
C SER A 361 2.05 -40.19 1.95
N GLY A 362 0.95 -39.58 2.40
CA GLY A 362 0.50 -39.63 3.80
C GLY A 362 1.42 -38.88 4.78
N ALA A 363 2.28 -38.00 4.24
CA ALA A 363 3.25 -37.29 5.09
C ALA A 363 2.61 -36.13 5.88
N PHE A 364 1.46 -35.64 5.45
CA PHE A 364 0.72 -34.59 6.17
C PHE A 364 -0.77 -34.62 5.89
N TRP A 365 -1.52 -34.00 6.79
CA TRP A 365 -2.97 -33.88 6.78
C TRP A 365 -3.37 -32.50 7.24
N GLN A 366 -4.33 -31.88 6.54
CA GLN A 366 -4.89 -30.59 6.94
C GLN A 366 -6.41 -30.69 7.02
N LEU A 367 -6.96 -30.28 8.15
CA LEU A 367 -8.39 -30.15 8.40
C LEU A 367 -8.72 -28.69 8.66
N ILE A 368 -9.65 -28.12 7.89
CA ILE A 368 -10.13 -26.76 8.10
C ILE A 368 -11.60 -26.83 8.49
N LEU A 369 -11.93 -26.27 9.66
CA LEU A 369 -13.27 -26.22 10.22
C LEU A 369 -13.76 -24.78 10.27
N VAL A 370 -15.03 -24.58 9.90
CA VAL A 370 -15.72 -23.27 9.98
C VAL A 370 -16.99 -23.44 10.78
N GLN A 371 -17.18 -22.62 11.79
CA GLN A 371 -18.39 -22.58 12.61
C GLN A 371 -18.70 -21.13 12.99
N ASP A 372 -19.83 -20.60 12.53
CA ASP A 372 -20.23 -19.22 12.73
C ASP A 372 -19.15 -18.21 12.27
N ASP A 373 -18.61 -17.44 13.20
CA ASP A 373 -17.55 -16.45 12.99
C ASP A 373 -16.14 -16.98 13.26
N ARG A 374 -15.99 -18.29 13.50
CA ARG A 374 -14.72 -18.94 13.82
C ARG A 374 -14.25 -19.82 12.68
N VAL A 375 -12.95 -19.85 12.45
CA VAL A 375 -12.30 -20.75 11.52
C VAL A 375 -11.01 -21.27 12.12
N MET A 376 -10.78 -22.57 11.97
CA MET A 376 -9.60 -23.25 12.47
C MET A 376 -9.01 -24.14 11.38
N SER A 377 -7.69 -24.06 11.21
CA SER A 377 -6.90 -25.00 10.41
C SER A 377 -6.01 -25.81 11.31
N VAL A 378 -6.12 -27.11 11.24
CA VAL A 378 -5.24 -28.06 11.95
C VAL A 378 -4.42 -28.79 10.91
N LEU A 379 -3.12 -28.64 10.99
CA LEU A 379 -2.14 -29.33 10.16
C LEU A 379 -1.37 -30.32 11.00
N MET A 380 -1.27 -31.55 10.56
CA MET A 380 -0.42 -32.57 11.17
C MET A 380 0.57 -33.12 10.15
N THR A 381 1.83 -33.21 10.54
CA THR A 381 2.92 -33.69 9.70
C THR A 381 3.71 -34.79 10.39
N ALA A 382 4.34 -35.64 9.59
CA ALA A 382 5.19 -36.75 10.06
C ALA A 382 4.48 -37.64 11.08
N MET A 383 3.21 -37.97 10.83
CA MET A 383 2.43 -38.84 11.73
C MET A 383 2.96 -40.26 11.74
N HIS A 384 3.27 -40.73 12.94
CA HIS A 384 3.65 -42.10 13.24
C HIS A 384 2.85 -42.60 14.46
N GLY A 385 2.68 -43.91 14.58
CA GLY A 385 1.95 -44.52 15.67
C GLY A 385 0.74 -45.34 15.21
N GLU A 386 -0.10 -45.75 16.14
CA GLU A 386 -1.27 -46.61 15.87
C GLU A 386 -2.47 -45.83 15.35
N LYS A 387 -2.57 -44.53 15.71
CA LYS A 387 -3.71 -43.67 15.31
C LYS A 387 -3.57 -43.10 13.93
N THR A 388 -4.66 -43.14 13.18
CA THR A 388 -4.78 -42.47 11.88
C THR A 388 -5.42 -41.10 12.04
N PHE A 389 -5.11 -40.14 11.13
CA PHE A 389 -5.70 -38.80 11.21
C PHE A 389 -7.24 -38.85 11.18
N SER A 390 -7.82 -39.73 10.39
CA SER A 390 -9.27 -39.87 10.29
C SER A 390 -9.96 -40.26 11.60
N GLU A 391 -9.25 -40.97 12.49
CA GLU A 391 -9.76 -41.32 13.83
C GLU A 391 -9.69 -40.14 14.80
N LEU A 392 -8.82 -39.16 14.53
CA LEU A 392 -8.62 -37.95 15.36
C LEU A 392 -9.63 -36.84 15.03
N ILE A 393 -10.18 -36.81 13.82
CA ILE A 393 -11.10 -35.77 13.36
C ILE A 393 -12.27 -35.50 14.32
N PRO A 394 -12.99 -36.51 14.84
CA PRO A 394 -14.10 -36.24 15.76
C PRO A 394 -13.68 -35.56 17.06
N ARG A 395 -12.47 -35.86 17.58
CA ARG A 395 -11.94 -35.22 18.78
C ARG A 395 -11.49 -33.78 18.52
N ILE A 396 -10.88 -33.55 17.37
CA ILE A 396 -10.50 -32.20 16.92
C ILE A 396 -11.76 -31.33 16.78
N ALA A 397 -12.82 -31.84 16.14
CA ALA A 397 -14.06 -31.13 15.98
C ALA A 397 -14.80 -30.86 17.30
N ALA A 398 -14.83 -31.84 18.20
CA ALA A 398 -15.44 -31.68 19.52
C ALA A 398 -14.74 -30.60 20.38
N GLY A 399 -13.41 -30.49 20.30
CA GLY A 399 -12.66 -29.43 20.98
C GLY A 399 -12.95 -28.04 20.42
N PHE A 400 -13.24 -27.92 19.11
CA PHE A 400 -13.60 -26.66 18.47
C PHE A 400 -15.04 -26.21 18.77
N ASP A 401 -15.99 -27.14 18.90
CA ASP A 401 -17.41 -26.85 19.19
C ASP A 401 -17.64 -26.37 20.63
N GLN A 402 -16.77 -26.75 21.58
CA GLN A 402 -16.89 -26.39 23.01
C GLN A 402 -16.38 -24.98 23.36
N SER A 403 -15.85 -24.22 22.40
CA SER A 403 -15.17 -22.93 22.63
C SER A 403 -16.12 -21.70 22.61
#